data_297a0b891d5444ad39d075b24f281455
#
_entry.id   297a0b891d5444ad39d075b24f281455
#
_cell.length_a   1.000
_cell.length_b   1.000
_cell.length_c   1.000
_cell.angle_alpha   90.00
_cell.angle_beta   90.00
_cell.angle_gamma   90.00
#
_symmetry.space_group_name_H-M   'P 1'
#
loop_
_entity.id
_entity.type
_entity.pdbx_description
1 polymer ?
#
loop_
_entity_poly.entity_id
_entity_poly.type
_entity_poly.pdbx_seq_one_letter_code
_entity_poly.pdbx_strand_id
1 'polypeptide(L)'
;MVFAWRGLPQQLPPWWLIEPYVGIETAVNQGALFGMGQGQGWLFAILSMFALVGICLWLFVFNAAQSKWLLVAMGLITGGILGNLYDRLAIPVLPGELSGGVRDWILFKYQEYVWPNFNVADSLLVVGAIMLAIHSLFLSNAAAENTFE
;
A
#
# COMPACT_ATOMS: atom_id res chain seq x y z
N MET A 1 -9.17 12.22 -7.03
CA MET A 1 -9.87 12.28 -8.33
C MET A 1 -10.96 11.21 -8.43
N VAL A 2 -10.68 9.89 -8.18
CA VAL A 2 -11.70 8.82 -8.30
C VAL A 2 -12.92 9.07 -7.43
N PHE A 3 -12.75 9.36 -6.14
CA PHE A 3 -13.85 9.65 -5.22
C PHE A 3 -14.64 10.92 -5.58
N ALA A 4 -14.04 11.90 -6.21
CA ALA A 4 -14.76 13.06 -6.72
C ALA A 4 -15.64 12.72 -7.95
N TRP A 5 -15.23 11.72 -8.72
CA TRP A 5 -15.95 11.26 -9.90
C TRP A 5 -17.00 10.20 -9.57
N ARG A 6 -16.65 9.22 -8.71
CA ARG A 6 -17.51 8.07 -8.39
C ARG A 6 -18.37 8.27 -7.13
N GLY A 7 -18.07 9.28 -6.32
CA GLY A 7 -18.75 9.51 -5.04
C GLY A 7 -18.24 8.62 -3.92
N LEU A 8 -18.99 8.58 -2.83
CA LEU A 8 -18.73 7.74 -1.66
C LEU A 8 -19.10 6.28 -1.92
N PRO A 9 -18.62 5.33 -1.07
CA PRO A 9 -18.98 3.93 -1.19
C PRO A 9 -20.49 3.70 -1.34
N GLN A 10 -20.86 2.76 -2.21
CA GLN A 10 -22.25 2.34 -2.48
C GLN A 10 -23.15 3.40 -3.13
N GLN A 11 -22.65 4.57 -3.49
CA GLN A 11 -23.45 5.59 -4.19
C GLN A 11 -23.69 5.27 -5.66
N LEU A 12 -22.73 4.61 -6.30
CA LEU A 12 -22.84 4.21 -7.71
C LEU A 12 -22.37 2.76 -7.87
N PRO A 13 -22.95 2.03 -8.85
CA PRO A 13 -22.47 0.68 -9.16
C PRO A 13 -21.03 0.71 -9.71
N PRO A 14 -20.29 -0.41 -9.68
CA PRO A 14 -18.96 -0.49 -10.28
C PRO A 14 -18.93 0.04 -11.71
N TRP A 15 -17.87 0.76 -12.06
CA TRP A 15 -17.57 1.11 -13.44
C TRP A 15 -16.54 0.12 -13.98
N TRP A 16 -16.83 -0.51 -15.11
CA TRP A 16 -15.99 -1.57 -15.66
C TRP A 16 -15.07 -1.06 -16.75
N LEU A 17 -13.78 -1.36 -16.61
CA LEU A 17 -12.79 -1.22 -17.67
C LEU A 17 -12.80 -2.49 -18.56
N ILE A 18 -12.86 -3.67 -17.93
CA ILE A 18 -12.99 -4.98 -18.56
C ILE A 18 -14.06 -5.75 -17.78
N GLU A 19 -15.30 -5.75 -18.28
CA GLU A 19 -16.43 -6.40 -17.63
C GLU A 19 -16.33 -7.93 -17.71
N PRO A 20 -16.57 -8.69 -16.63
CA PRO A 20 -16.81 -8.26 -15.25
C PRO A 20 -15.54 -8.32 -14.38
N TYR A 21 -14.34 -8.23 -14.95
CA TYR A 21 -13.08 -8.61 -14.30
C TYR A 21 -12.33 -7.44 -13.63
N VAL A 22 -12.27 -6.29 -14.30
CA VAL A 22 -11.49 -5.14 -13.86
C VAL A 22 -12.33 -3.90 -13.87
N GLY A 23 -12.45 -3.22 -12.74
CA GLY A 23 -13.32 -2.05 -12.62
C GLY A 23 -12.83 -1.05 -11.57
N ILE A 24 -13.67 -0.04 -11.36
CA ILE A 24 -13.51 1.00 -10.35
C ILE A 24 -14.76 1.01 -9.48
N GLU A 25 -14.57 0.79 -8.20
CA GLU A 25 -15.59 0.86 -7.16
C GLU A 25 -15.00 1.54 -5.93
N THR A 26 -15.67 2.55 -5.39
CA THR A 26 -15.16 3.24 -4.21
C THR A 26 -15.44 2.45 -2.94
N ALA A 27 -14.40 2.22 -2.15
CA ALA A 27 -14.45 1.62 -0.83
C ALA A 27 -13.57 2.43 0.15
N VAL A 28 -13.86 2.37 1.43
CA VAL A 28 -13.05 3.01 2.48
C VAL A 28 -12.61 1.95 3.47
N ASN A 29 -11.31 1.78 3.59
CA ASN A 29 -10.68 0.80 4.46
C ASN A 29 -10.17 1.47 5.73
N GLN A 30 -10.81 1.19 6.85
CA GLN A 30 -10.42 1.70 8.17
C GLN A 30 -9.45 0.78 8.93
N GLY A 31 -9.09 -0.34 8.31
CA GLY A 31 -8.15 -1.31 8.86
C GLY A 31 -6.82 -1.36 8.12
N ALA A 32 -6.12 -2.46 8.32
CA ALA A 32 -4.95 -2.85 7.53
C ALA A 32 -5.35 -3.67 6.30
N LEU A 33 -4.37 -4.40 5.76
CA LEU A 33 -4.58 -5.32 4.64
C LEU A 33 -5.73 -6.29 4.94
N PHE A 34 -6.61 -6.53 3.95
CA PHE A 34 -7.82 -7.35 4.09
C PHE A 34 -8.78 -6.91 5.22
N GLY A 35 -8.76 -5.62 5.58
CA GLY A 35 -9.68 -5.09 6.58
C GLY A 35 -9.38 -5.49 8.02
N MET A 36 -8.19 -6.04 8.33
CA MET A 36 -7.83 -6.35 9.72
C MET A 36 -7.73 -5.08 10.56
N GLY A 37 -8.21 -5.12 11.82
CA GLY A 37 -8.16 -3.97 12.73
C GLY A 37 -9.05 -2.81 12.29
N GLN A 38 -10.26 -3.08 11.79
CA GLN A 38 -11.24 -2.05 11.43
C GLN A 38 -11.46 -1.05 12.58
N GLY A 39 -11.57 0.24 12.22
CA GLY A 39 -11.73 1.33 13.18
C GLY A 39 -10.41 1.78 13.86
N GLN A 40 -9.28 1.14 13.59
CA GLN A 40 -7.98 1.50 14.17
C GLN A 40 -7.09 2.31 13.20
N GLY A 41 -7.68 3.10 12.32
CA GLY A 41 -6.95 3.91 11.34
C GLY A 41 -5.84 4.77 11.95
N TRP A 42 -6.06 5.34 13.15
CA TRP A 42 -5.07 6.11 13.90
C TRP A 42 -3.82 5.29 14.30
N LEU A 43 -4.01 4.02 14.69
CA LEU A 43 -2.89 3.13 15.02
C LEU A 43 -2.03 2.88 13.78
N PHE A 44 -2.66 2.61 12.65
CA PHE A 44 -1.93 2.41 11.38
C PHE A 44 -1.25 3.70 10.89
N ALA A 45 -1.82 4.88 11.19
CA ALA A 45 -1.14 6.15 10.93
C ALA A 45 0.15 6.30 11.75
N ILE A 46 0.09 5.98 13.05
CA ILE A 46 1.26 6.01 13.93
C ILE A 46 2.32 5.00 13.46
N LEU A 47 1.93 3.76 13.17
CA LEU A 47 2.86 2.73 12.66
C LEU A 47 3.49 3.15 11.34
N SER A 48 2.74 3.80 10.45
CA SER A 48 3.26 4.36 9.19
C SER A 48 4.32 5.44 9.43
N MET A 49 4.13 6.32 10.40
CA MET A 49 5.12 7.33 10.77
C MET A 49 6.41 6.69 11.32
N PHE A 50 6.30 5.70 12.19
CA PHE A 50 7.47 4.96 12.67
C PHE A 50 8.20 4.23 11.54
N ALA A 51 7.47 3.62 10.62
CA ALA A 51 8.05 2.97 9.45
C ALA A 51 8.83 3.97 8.58
N LEU A 52 8.26 5.16 8.31
CA LEU A 52 8.96 6.22 7.56
C LEU A 52 10.24 6.68 8.25
N VAL A 53 10.20 6.91 9.55
CA VAL A 53 11.40 7.26 10.35
C VAL A 53 12.44 6.13 10.25
N GLY A 54 12.03 4.88 10.43
CA GLY A 54 12.91 3.72 10.31
C GLY A 54 13.56 3.62 8.93
N ILE A 55 12.81 3.82 7.86
CA ILE A 55 13.32 3.84 6.48
C ILE A 55 14.35 4.96 6.31
N CYS A 56 14.03 6.18 6.77
CA CYS A 56 14.96 7.31 6.68
C CYS A 56 16.26 7.03 7.44
N LEU A 57 16.17 6.53 8.66
CA LEU A 57 17.35 6.17 9.44
C LEU A 57 18.18 5.09 8.72
N TRP A 58 17.54 4.05 8.22
CA TRP A 58 18.23 2.96 7.53
C TRP A 58 18.93 3.45 6.26
N LEU A 59 18.26 4.26 5.44
CA LEU A 59 18.85 4.75 4.20
C LEU A 59 19.95 5.78 4.41
N PHE A 60 19.76 6.75 5.33
CA PHE A 60 20.64 7.93 5.43
C PHE A 60 21.65 7.84 6.57
N VAL A 61 21.28 7.20 7.71
CA VAL A 61 22.20 7.07 8.85
C VAL A 61 23.05 5.81 8.72
N PHE A 62 22.43 4.68 8.37
CA PHE A 62 23.14 3.41 8.19
C PHE A 62 23.68 3.20 6.77
N ASN A 63 23.49 4.19 5.89
CA ASN A 63 23.99 4.20 4.52
C ASN A 63 23.65 2.92 3.73
N ALA A 64 22.43 2.40 3.94
CA ALA A 64 21.97 1.15 3.36
C ALA A 64 21.61 1.24 1.85
N ALA A 65 21.64 2.44 1.29
CA ALA A 65 21.31 2.71 -0.11
C ALA A 65 22.44 2.30 -1.09
N GLN A 66 22.92 1.05 -0.98
CA GLN A 66 24.09 0.57 -1.72
C GLN A 66 23.77 0.14 -3.17
N SER A 67 22.51 -0.09 -3.52
CA SER A 67 22.11 -0.50 -4.85
C SER A 67 20.92 0.28 -5.38
N LYS A 68 20.89 0.48 -6.71
CA LYS A 68 19.73 1.12 -7.36
C LYS A 68 18.44 0.31 -7.17
N TRP A 69 18.55 -1.02 -7.13
CA TRP A 69 17.42 -1.91 -6.87
C TRP A 69 16.78 -1.64 -5.50
N LEU A 70 17.62 -1.57 -4.46
CA LEU A 70 17.18 -1.30 -3.09
C LEU A 70 16.55 0.10 -2.99
N LEU A 71 17.16 1.11 -3.61
CA LEU A 71 16.61 2.47 -3.66
C LEU A 71 15.23 2.52 -4.29
N VAL A 72 15.02 1.81 -5.42
CA VAL A 72 13.71 1.75 -6.07
C VAL A 72 12.71 1.03 -5.17
N ALA A 73 13.07 -0.12 -4.59
CA ALA A 73 12.21 -0.86 -3.68
C ALA A 73 11.76 0.00 -2.47
N MET A 74 12.71 0.69 -1.85
CA MET A 74 12.42 1.57 -0.70
C MET A 74 11.63 2.80 -1.10
N GLY A 75 11.87 3.34 -2.30
CA GLY A 75 11.07 4.44 -2.86
C GLY A 75 9.61 4.05 -3.07
N LEU A 76 9.35 2.86 -3.61
CA LEU A 76 8.00 2.32 -3.79
C LEU A 76 7.30 2.13 -2.43
N ILE A 77 7.98 1.50 -1.46
CA ILE A 77 7.43 1.31 -0.10
C ILE A 77 7.14 2.66 0.55
N THR A 78 8.07 3.60 0.50
CA THR A 78 7.89 4.95 1.06
C THR A 78 6.70 5.66 0.41
N GLY A 79 6.59 5.61 -0.91
CA GLY A 79 5.45 6.18 -1.66
C GLY A 79 4.11 5.55 -1.25
N GLY A 80 4.07 4.23 -1.11
CA GLY A 80 2.88 3.52 -0.64
C GLY A 80 2.49 3.87 0.79
N ILE A 81 3.47 3.92 1.71
CA ILE A 81 3.23 4.35 3.11
C ILE A 81 2.68 5.78 3.14
N LEU A 82 3.30 6.72 2.42
CA LEU A 82 2.87 8.11 2.38
C LEU A 82 1.47 8.27 1.78
N GLY A 83 1.14 7.51 0.72
CA GLY A 83 -0.18 7.55 0.10
C GLY A 83 -1.29 7.11 1.07
N ASN A 84 -1.11 5.99 1.75
CA ASN A 84 -2.08 5.51 2.74
C ASN A 84 -2.09 6.35 4.02
N LEU A 85 -0.95 6.90 4.45
CA LEU A 85 -0.86 7.81 5.59
C LEU A 85 -1.62 9.12 5.32
N TYR A 86 -1.52 9.68 4.10
CA TYR A 86 -2.25 10.88 3.70
C TYR A 86 -3.76 10.73 3.94
N ASP A 87 -4.33 9.57 3.58
CA ASP A 87 -5.74 9.28 3.82
C ASP A 87 -6.05 9.09 5.31
N ARG A 88 -5.18 8.39 6.06
CA ARG A 88 -5.37 8.15 7.51
C ARG A 88 -5.26 9.39 8.37
N LEU A 89 -4.48 10.39 7.95
CA LEU A 89 -4.44 11.70 8.60
C LEU A 89 -5.70 12.55 8.33
N ALA A 90 -6.70 11.99 7.65
CA ALA A 90 -7.96 12.66 7.29
C ALA A 90 -7.75 13.97 6.50
N ILE A 91 -6.62 14.08 5.76
CA ILE A 91 -6.37 15.24 4.89
C ILE A 91 -7.44 15.35 3.81
N PRO A 92 -7.87 14.24 3.12
CA PRO A 92 -9.10 14.26 2.36
C PRO A 92 -10.28 14.17 3.33
N VAL A 93 -11.09 15.18 3.37
CA VAL A 93 -12.28 15.20 4.26
C VAL A 93 -13.30 14.20 3.76
N LEU A 94 -13.40 13.06 4.45
CA LEU A 94 -14.49 12.11 4.30
C LEU A 94 -15.51 12.30 5.42
N PRO A 95 -16.82 12.12 5.15
CA PRO A 95 -17.86 12.37 6.15
C PRO A 95 -17.88 11.30 7.24
N GLY A 96 -18.20 11.74 8.49
CA GLY A 96 -18.55 10.87 9.59
C GLY A 96 -17.54 9.76 9.88
N GLU A 97 -18.05 8.54 9.99
CA GLU A 97 -17.30 7.34 10.32
C GLU A 97 -16.26 6.94 9.26
N LEU A 98 -16.34 7.46 8.04
CA LEU A 98 -15.36 7.20 6.97
C LEU A 98 -14.08 8.00 7.14
N SER A 99 -14.05 9.00 8.00
CA SER A 99 -12.89 9.86 8.23
C SER A 99 -11.69 9.04 8.72
N GLY A 100 -10.52 9.32 8.16
CA GLY A 100 -9.29 8.60 8.49
C GLY A 100 -9.18 7.19 7.91
N GLY A 101 -10.13 6.78 7.08
CA GLY A 101 -10.04 5.55 6.29
C GLY A 101 -9.30 5.74 4.97
N VAL A 102 -8.61 4.71 4.53
CA VAL A 102 -7.91 4.68 3.23
C VAL A 102 -8.92 4.51 2.10
N ARG A 103 -8.77 5.31 1.06
CA ARG A 103 -9.64 5.32 -0.12
C ARG A 103 -9.19 4.27 -1.13
N ASP A 104 -9.85 3.13 -1.14
CA ASP A 104 -9.62 2.04 -2.07
C ASP A 104 -10.60 2.14 -3.24
N TRP A 105 -10.14 1.79 -4.45
CA TRP A 105 -10.96 2.01 -5.64
C TRP A 105 -10.65 1.08 -6.82
N ILE A 106 -9.63 0.25 -6.75
CA ILE A 106 -9.35 -0.75 -7.78
C ILE A 106 -10.12 -2.00 -7.43
N LEU A 107 -10.97 -2.44 -8.36
CA LEU A 107 -11.81 -3.61 -8.22
C LEU A 107 -11.32 -4.71 -9.17
N PHE A 108 -11.06 -5.89 -8.62
CA PHE A 108 -10.87 -7.12 -9.38
C PHE A 108 -11.94 -8.13 -9.00
N LYS A 109 -12.57 -8.72 -10.02
CA LYS A 109 -13.57 -9.76 -9.86
C LYS A 109 -13.28 -10.91 -10.83
N TYR A 110 -13.45 -12.14 -10.36
CA TYR A 110 -13.41 -13.34 -11.19
C TYR A 110 -14.53 -14.27 -10.76
N GLN A 111 -15.51 -14.46 -11.61
CA GLN A 111 -16.75 -15.17 -11.29
C GLN A 111 -17.42 -14.57 -10.03
N GLU A 112 -17.66 -15.38 -8.99
CA GLU A 112 -18.25 -14.92 -7.71
C GLU A 112 -17.22 -14.39 -6.73
N TYR A 113 -15.92 -14.55 -7.02
CA TYR A 113 -14.86 -14.04 -6.15
C TYR A 113 -14.55 -12.59 -6.45
N VAL A 114 -14.72 -11.75 -5.44
CA VAL A 114 -14.34 -10.33 -5.48
C VAL A 114 -13.09 -10.14 -4.63
N TRP A 115 -11.99 -9.72 -5.26
CA TRP A 115 -10.79 -9.33 -4.54
C TRP A 115 -11.08 -8.05 -3.74
N PRO A 116 -10.65 -7.96 -2.46
CA PRO A 116 -10.82 -6.74 -1.69
C PRO A 116 -10.29 -5.52 -2.44
N ASN A 117 -11.09 -4.45 -2.46
CA ASN A 117 -10.69 -3.22 -3.13
C ASN A 117 -9.36 -2.72 -2.57
N PHE A 118 -8.54 -2.16 -3.42
CA PHE A 118 -7.22 -1.63 -3.07
C PHE A 118 -6.93 -0.35 -3.87
N ASN A 119 -5.79 0.26 -3.63
CA ASN A 119 -5.37 1.48 -4.32
C ASN A 119 -3.94 1.37 -4.86
N VAL A 120 -3.46 2.43 -5.50
CA VAL A 120 -2.09 2.48 -6.06
C VAL A 120 -1.03 2.39 -4.97
N ALA A 121 -1.26 2.98 -3.78
CA ALA A 121 -0.30 2.91 -2.68
C ALA A 121 -0.10 1.47 -2.20
N ASP A 122 -1.17 0.66 -2.13
CA ASP A 122 -1.08 -0.76 -1.79
C ASP A 122 -0.28 -1.54 -2.84
N SER A 123 -0.49 -1.23 -4.12
CA SER A 123 0.29 -1.81 -5.21
C SER A 123 1.78 -1.49 -5.08
N LEU A 124 2.13 -0.25 -4.74
CA LEU A 124 3.52 0.16 -4.52
C LEU A 124 4.15 -0.57 -3.33
N LEU A 125 3.39 -0.75 -2.22
CA LEU A 125 3.83 -1.52 -1.06
C LEU A 125 4.14 -2.97 -1.43
N VAL A 126 3.23 -3.63 -2.14
CA VAL A 126 3.38 -5.03 -2.56
C VAL A 126 4.59 -5.19 -3.49
N VAL A 127 4.70 -4.36 -4.53
CA VAL A 127 5.82 -4.43 -5.49
C VAL A 127 7.14 -4.15 -4.78
N GLY A 128 7.22 -3.12 -3.94
CA GLY A 128 8.40 -2.80 -3.17
C GLY A 128 8.81 -3.92 -2.20
N ALA A 129 7.84 -4.54 -1.52
CA ALA A 129 8.11 -5.69 -0.64
C ALA A 129 8.62 -6.91 -1.40
N ILE A 130 8.05 -7.21 -2.57
CA ILE A 130 8.54 -8.29 -3.44
C ILE A 130 9.98 -8.01 -3.89
N MET A 131 10.28 -6.76 -4.28
CA MET A 131 11.64 -6.36 -4.66
C MET A 131 12.64 -6.53 -3.52
N LEU A 132 12.26 -6.21 -2.27
CA LEU A 132 13.09 -6.44 -1.09
C LEU A 132 13.31 -7.92 -0.83
N ALA A 133 12.27 -8.74 -0.94
CA ALA A 133 12.36 -10.19 -0.75
C ALA A 133 13.33 -10.81 -1.77
N ILE A 134 13.21 -10.43 -3.05
CA ILE A 134 14.11 -10.87 -4.10
C ILE A 134 15.56 -10.46 -3.77
N HIS A 135 15.77 -9.19 -3.38
CA HIS A 135 17.10 -8.69 -3.02
C HIS A 135 17.72 -9.47 -1.86
N SER A 136 16.94 -9.77 -0.82
CA SER A 136 17.39 -10.57 0.33
C SER A 136 17.82 -11.99 -0.06
N LEU A 137 17.05 -12.64 -0.94
CA LEU A 137 17.39 -13.99 -1.43
C LEU A 137 18.70 -14.02 -2.21
N PHE A 138 18.94 -13.03 -3.07
CA PHE A 138 20.19 -12.95 -3.84
C PHE A 138 21.41 -12.67 -2.95
N LEU A 139 21.29 -11.80 -1.95
CA LEU A 139 22.38 -11.50 -1.01
C LEU A 139 22.72 -12.68 -0.12
N SER A 140 21.71 -13.43 0.34
CA SER A 140 21.94 -14.61 1.19
C SER A 140 22.67 -15.70 0.43
N ASN A 141 22.37 -15.90 -0.85
CA ASN A 141 23.04 -16.89 -1.70
C ASN A 141 24.50 -16.51 -1.95
N ALA A 142 24.79 -15.25 -2.29
CA ALA A 142 26.15 -14.78 -2.48
C ALA A 142 27.03 -14.87 -1.21
N ALA A 143 26.43 -14.64 -0.04
CA ALA A 143 27.14 -14.80 1.24
C ALA A 143 27.42 -16.27 1.56
N ALA A 144 26.53 -17.19 1.21
CA ALA A 144 26.73 -18.63 1.41
C ALA A 144 27.85 -19.18 0.52
N GLU A 145 27.94 -18.78 -0.74
CA GLU A 145 29.00 -19.19 -1.67
C GLU A 145 30.40 -18.78 -1.17
N ASN A 146 30.55 -17.56 -0.64
CA ASN A 146 31.83 -17.06 -0.12
C ASN A 146 32.27 -17.70 1.22
N THR A 147 31.43 -18.51 1.86
CA THR A 147 31.77 -19.19 3.13
C THR A 147 32.37 -20.58 2.89
N PHE A 148 32.29 -21.10 1.67
CA PHE A 148 32.82 -22.43 1.28
C PHE A 148 34.11 -22.36 0.45
N GLU A 149 34.67 -21.16 0.18
CA GLU A 149 36.01 -20.93 -0.37
C GLU A 149 37.00 -20.61 0.79
#